data_ad7bf4d43ce31fe9cc6b261094982b69
#
_entry.id   ad7bf4d43ce31fe9cc6b261094982b69
#
_cell.length_a   1.000
_cell.length_b   1.000
_cell.length_c   1.000
_cell.angle_alpha   90.00
_cell.angle_beta   90.00
_cell.angle_gamma   90.00
#
_symmetry.space_group_name_H-M   'P 1'
#
loop_
_entity.id
_entity.type
_entity.pdbx_description
1 polymer ?
#
loop_
_entity_poly.entity_id
_entity_poly.type
_entity_poly.pdbx_seq_one_letter_code
_entity_poly.pdbx_strand_id
1 'polypeptide(L)' 'MKTKAIHKNDAILLLEDKQPHNLKVWKLSTGDIIEYKEATCIGGFKRKGTHRIMVPLSGVIREFRDITLFEIDGMKVYL' A
#
# COMPACT_ATOMS: atom_id res chain seq x y z
N MET A 1 5.96 -18.19 14.24
CA MET A 1 4.74 -17.50 13.79
C MET A 1 4.63 -17.59 12.28
N LYS A 2 3.49 -18.01 11.76
CA LYS A 2 3.33 -18.14 10.31
C LYS A 2 3.18 -16.74 9.68
N THR A 3 4.01 -16.45 8.70
CA THR A 3 3.87 -15.23 7.92
C THR A 3 2.66 -15.38 7.01
N LYS A 4 1.71 -14.48 7.12
CA LYS A 4 0.57 -14.46 6.22
C LYS A 4 0.99 -13.81 4.90
N ALA A 5 0.41 -14.29 3.81
CA ALA A 5 0.63 -13.75 2.48
C ALA A 5 -0.72 -13.44 1.85
N ILE A 6 -0.73 -12.46 0.96
CA ILE A 6 -1.94 -12.03 0.28
C ILE A 6 -1.61 -11.80 -1.20
N HIS A 7 -2.49 -12.24 -2.08
CA HIS A 7 -2.32 -11.99 -3.50
C HIS A 7 -2.49 -10.49 -3.80
N LYS A 8 -1.73 -9.99 -4.77
CA LYS A 8 -1.77 -8.57 -5.17
C LYS A 8 -3.19 -8.03 -5.37
N ASN A 9 -4.03 -8.78 -6.08
CA ASN A 9 -5.40 -8.33 -6.35
C ASN A 9 -6.22 -8.19 -5.06
N ASP A 10 -6.05 -9.14 -4.14
CA ASP A 10 -6.74 -9.09 -2.85
C ASP A 10 -6.19 -7.97 -1.97
N ALA A 11 -4.88 -7.71 -2.04
CA ALA A 11 -4.26 -6.60 -1.31
C ALA A 11 -4.83 -5.26 -1.78
N ILE A 12 -5.01 -5.09 -3.08
CA ILE A 12 -5.59 -3.86 -3.64
C ILE A 12 -7.05 -3.72 -3.22
N LEU A 13 -7.83 -4.79 -3.23
CA LEU A 13 -9.20 -4.77 -2.75
C LEU A 13 -9.27 -4.39 -1.26
N LEU A 14 -8.38 -4.95 -0.47
CA LEU A 14 -8.29 -4.62 0.95
C LEU A 14 -7.95 -3.14 1.16
N LEU A 15 -7.00 -2.63 0.39
CA LEU A 15 -6.61 -1.23 0.44
C LEU A 15 -7.78 -0.30 0.09
N GLU A 16 -8.59 -0.70 -0.87
CA GLU A 16 -9.72 0.11 -1.37
C GLU A 16 -10.93 0.13 -0.43
N ASP A 17 -10.88 -0.58 0.71
CA ASP A 17 -11.98 -0.58 1.69
C ASP A 17 -12.10 0.74 2.47
N LYS A 18 -11.16 1.67 2.24
CA LYS A 18 -11.09 2.98 2.88
C LYS A 18 -10.86 2.94 4.40
N GLN A 19 -10.34 1.81 4.89
CA GLN A 19 -9.92 1.67 6.28
C GLN A 19 -8.42 1.91 6.41
N PRO A 20 -7.93 2.30 7.60
CA PRO A 20 -6.49 2.47 7.79
C PRO A 20 -5.75 1.13 7.73
N HIS A 21 -4.66 1.11 7.00
CA HIS A 21 -3.80 -0.07 6.86
C HIS A 21 -2.34 0.34 6.99
N ASN A 22 -1.52 -0.56 7.50
CA ASN A 22 -0.08 -0.38 7.51
C ASN A 22 0.49 -0.92 6.21
N LEU A 23 1.16 -0.07 5.46
CA LEU A 23 1.68 -0.41 4.13
C LEU A 23 3.20 -0.30 4.09
N LYS A 24 3.84 -1.18 3.32
CA LYS A 24 5.25 -1.04 2.96
C LYS A 24 5.36 -1.07 1.45
N VAL A 25 6.00 -0.06 0.90
CA VAL A 25 6.20 0.07 -0.54
C VAL A 25 7.66 0.35 -0.85
N TRP A 26 8.08 0.03 -2.07
CA TRP A 26 9.42 0.35 -2.55
C TRP A 26 9.41 1.69 -3.27
N LYS A 27 10.39 2.52 -2.95
CA LYS A 27 10.65 3.73 -3.72
C LYS A 27 11.52 3.37 -4.91
N LEU A 28 10.95 3.39 -6.10
CA LEU A 28 11.64 2.92 -7.31
C LEU A 28 12.90 3.73 -7.63
N SER A 29 12.92 5.02 -7.32
CA SER A 29 14.06 5.88 -7.64
C SER A 29 15.30 5.58 -6.80
N THR A 30 15.14 5.06 -5.59
CA THR A 30 16.26 4.84 -4.66
C THR A 30 16.37 3.41 -4.16
N GLY A 31 15.33 2.59 -4.36
CA GLY A 31 15.27 1.25 -3.80
C GLY A 31 14.95 1.19 -2.31
N ASP A 32 14.67 2.34 -1.69
CA ASP A 32 14.35 2.41 -0.28
C ASP A 32 12.96 1.84 0.00
N ILE A 33 12.80 1.32 1.21
CA ILE A 33 11.51 0.84 1.70
C ILE A 33 10.86 1.96 2.51
N ILE A 34 9.62 2.29 2.15
CA ILE A 34 8.86 3.32 2.85
C ILE A 34 7.70 2.64 3.57
N GLU A 35 7.57 2.91 4.87
CA GLU A 35 6.46 2.42 5.67
C GLU A 35 5.45 3.54 5.89
N TYR A 36 4.18 3.26 5.56
CA TYR A 36 3.07 4.16 5.85
C TYR A 36 2.19 3.51 6.92
N LYS A 37 2.13 4.12 8.09
CA LYS A 37 1.31 3.62 9.19
C LYS A 37 -0.08 4.23 9.15
N GLU A 38 -1.09 3.39 9.30
CA GLU A 38 -2.50 3.81 9.31
C GLU A 38 -2.88 4.63 8.08
N ALA A 39 -2.33 4.23 6.93
CA ALA A 39 -2.62 4.90 5.67
C ALA A 39 -3.99 4.51 5.16
N THR A 40 -4.77 5.50 4.75
CA THR A 40 -6.12 5.29 4.20
C THR A 40 -6.12 5.60 2.73
N CYS A 41 -6.64 4.69 1.91
CA CYS A 41 -6.78 4.91 0.48
C CYS A 41 -7.84 5.98 0.21
N ILE A 42 -7.46 7.03 -0.51
CA ILE A 42 -8.37 8.12 -0.86
C ILE A 42 -8.70 8.17 -2.35
N GLY A 43 -8.07 7.31 -3.15
CA GLY A 43 -8.33 7.23 -4.57
C GLY A 43 -7.34 6.33 -5.27
N GLY A 44 -7.61 6.05 -6.54
CA GLY A 44 -6.73 5.25 -7.37
C GLY A 44 -6.99 5.49 -8.84
N PHE A 45 -5.98 5.18 -9.65
CA PHE A 45 -6.05 5.30 -11.09
C PHE A 45 -5.71 3.95 -11.72
N LYS A 46 -6.75 3.18 -12.07
CA LYS A 46 -6.56 1.83 -12.63
C LYS A 46 -5.68 1.81 -13.87
N ARG A 47 -5.85 2.79 -14.75
CA ARG A 47 -5.05 2.88 -15.98
C ARG A 47 -3.57 3.08 -15.73
N LYS A 48 -3.24 3.78 -14.65
CA LYS A 48 -1.84 4.04 -14.27
C LYS A 48 -1.30 2.98 -13.32
N GLY A 49 -2.17 2.15 -12.75
CA GLY A 49 -1.77 1.19 -11.72
C GLY A 49 -1.27 1.86 -10.46
N THR A 50 -1.87 2.98 -10.07
CA THR A 50 -1.47 3.77 -8.90
C THR A 50 -2.62 3.95 -7.92
N HIS A 51 -2.27 4.17 -6.67
CA HIS A 51 -3.22 4.51 -5.61
C HIS A 51 -2.69 5.67 -4.80
N ARG A 52 -3.60 6.49 -4.29
CA ARG A 52 -3.29 7.57 -3.36
C ARG A 52 -3.74 7.19 -1.97
N ILE A 53 -2.87 7.50 -1.02
CA ILE A 53 -3.14 7.28 0.40
C ILE A 53 -2.92 8.56 1.18
N MET A 54 -3.60 8.66 2.31
CA MET A 54 -3.37 9.73 3.29
C MET A 54 -2.91 9.10 4.59
N VAL A 55 -1.85 9.66 5.18
CA VAL A 55 -1.35 9.25 6.49
C VAL A 55 -1.89 10.24 7.53
N PRO A 56 -2.89 9.86 8.33
CA PRO A 56 -3.57 10.81 9.23
C PRO A 56 -2.65 11.50 10.21
N LEU A 57 -1.65 10.80 10.73
CA LEU A 57 -0.72 11.37 11.73
C LEU A 57 0.06 12.57 11.20
N SER A 58 0.39 12.56 9.93
CA SER A 58 1.16 13.64 9.31
C SER A 58 0.32 14.49 8.37
N GLY A 59 -0.88 14.06 8.01
CA GLY A 59 -1.73 14.71 7.03
C GLY A 59 -1.17 14.67 5.61
N VAL A 60 -0.19 13.82 5.36
CA VAL A 60 0.51 13.75 4.09
C VAL A 60 -0.23 12.83 3.12
N ILE A 61 -0.39 13.28 1.87
CA ILE A 61 -0.94 12.47 0.78
C ILE A 61 0.22 11.97 -0.07
N ARG A 62 0.21 10.66 -0.34
CA ARG A 62 1.24 10.02 -1.16
C ARG A 62 0.59 9.15 -2.22
N GLU A 63 1.22 9.10 -3.39
CA GLU A 63 0.83 8.21 -4.47
C GLU A 63 1.91 7.15 -4.65
N PHE A 64 1.50 5.92 -4.89
CA PHE A 64 2.45 4.82 -5.16
C PHE A 64 1.90 3.93 -6.26
N ARG A 65 2.80 3.21 -6.92
CA ARG A 65 2.41 2.21 -7.91
C ARG A 65 2.04 0.92 -7.22
N ASP A 66 0.96 0.28 -7.65
CA ASP A 66 0.48 -0.96 -7.05
C ASP A 66 1.55 -2.05 -7.01
N ILE A 67 2.38 -2.12 -8.04
CA ILE A 67 3.45 -3.13 -8.12
C ILE A 67 4.54 -2.94 -7.06
N THR A 68 4.63 -1.78 -6.44
CA THR A 68 5.61 -1.50 -5.39
C THR A 68 5.12 -1.87 -4.00
N LEU A 69 3.84 -2.13 -3.84
CA LEU A 69 3.26 -2.57 -2.58
C LEU A 69 3.68 -4.02 -2.31
N PHE A 70 4.47 -4.24 -1.28
CA PHE A 70 4.95 -5.59 -0.97
C PHE A 70 4.53 -6.10 0.41
N GLU A 71 3.93 -5.25 1.23
CA GLU A 71 3.39 -5.66 2.51
C GLU A 71 2.20 -4.79 2.90
N ILE A 72 1.15 -5.40 3.42
CA ILE A 72 -0.03 -4.72 3.93
C ILE A 72 -0.49 -5.43 5.21
N ASP A 73 -0.64 -4.68 6.30
CA ASP A 73 -1.07 -5.19 7.61
C ASP A 73 -0.27 -6.42 8.07
N GLY A 74 1.03 -6.43 7.81
CA GLY A 74 1.91 -7.54 8.16
C GLY A 74 1.86 -8.73 7.21
N MET A 75 1.04 -8.66 6.17
CA MET A 75 0.94 -9.71 5.15
C MET A 75 1.83 -9.37 3.95
N LYS A 76 2.62 -10.33 3.50
CA LYS A 76 3.44 -10.14 2.30
C LYS A 76 2.58 -10.25 1.05
N VAL A 77 2.75 -9.28 0.15
CA VAL A 77 2.02 -9.24 -1.13
C VAL A 77 2.79 -10.02 -2.18
N TYR A 78 2.10 -10.95 -2.87
CA TYR A 78 2.70 -11.71 -3.98
C TYR A 78 1.89 -11.51 -5.27
N LEU A 79 2.54 -11.74 -6.38
CA LEU A 79 1.93 -11.58 -7.70
C LEU A 79 1.24 -12.85 -8.20
#